data_1b4dfc08f80ae18aa7e7a0b47e6ca4ba
#
_entry.id   1b4dfc08f80ae18aa7e7a0b47e6ca4ba
#
_cell.length_a   1.000
_cell.length_b   1.000
_cell.length_c   1.000
_cell.angle_alpha   90.00
_cell.angle_beta   90.00
_cell.angle_gamma   90.00
#
_symmetry.space_group_name_H-M   'P 1'
#
loop_
_entity.id
_entity.type
_entity.pdbx_description
1 polymer ?
#
loop_
_entity_poly.entity_id
_entity_poly.type
_entity_poly.pdbx_seq_one_letter_code
_entity_poly.pdbx_strand_id
1 'polypeptide(L)'
;MPELPEVEVLARHLRPLLRGKTIRAVNVRREKVLRPTSLQTFRRALVGAKFTGLSRRGKYLLFQLQKKSGDNFSLLGHLGMTGTMFLTKKNEPLPKHAAVIFDLGRENFIYEDTRYFGRLTLDLAAVEKLGPEPLDKIFQPEIFAAALKRSRQAVKVRLLDQTLVAGVGNIYASEALFRARVSPKLAANKLTFTQIKNLWRAIRDVLAEAIDCGSTVPLNFHAGKTDGLFYFGRADGAPDFYEERLQIYDRAGKPCANCGRPIKRIIQAARSTFYCPHCQKA
;
A
#
# COMPACT_ATOMS: atom_id res chain seq x y z
N MET A 1 -5.03 -6.52 0.17
CA MET A 1 -4.84 -5.21 0.86
C MET A 1 -3.70 -4.51 0.17
N PRO A 2 -3.91 -3.32 -0.37
CA PRO A 2 -2.83 -2.55 -0.98
C PRO A 2 -1.63 -2.38 -0.03
N GLU A 3 -0.45 -2.66 -0.51
CA GLU A 3 0.83 -2.49 0.17
C GLU A 3 1.57 -1.28 -0.43
N LEU A 4 2.83 -1.08 -0.12
CA LEU A 4 3.60 0.07 -0.60
C LEU A 4 3.56 0.26 -2.13
N PRO A 5 3.78 -0.76 -2.97
CA PRO A 5 3.80 -0.57 -4.43
C PRO A 5 2.48 -0.08 -4.98
N GLU A 6 1.36 -0.68 -4.56
CA GLU A 6 0.03 -0.29 -5.03
C GLU A 6 -0.29 1.16 -4.66
N VAL A 7 0.07 1.57 -3.43
CA VAL A 7 -0.16 2.94 -2.97
C VAL A 7 0.76 3.94 -3.68
N GLU A 8 2.00 3.56 -4.00
CA GLU A 8 2.93 4.39 -4.77
C GLU A 8 2.44 4.61 -6.20
N VAL A 9 2.02 3.54 -6.88
CA VAL A 9 1.47 3.63 -8.24
C VAL A 9 0.24 4.55 -8.26
N LEU A 10 -0.68 4.37 -7.30
CA LEU A 10 -1.85 5.23 -7.16
C LEU A 10 -1.46 6.69 -6.90
N ALA A 11 -0.49 6.94 -6.02
CA ALA A 11 -0.02 8.30 -5.73
C ALA A 11 0.57 8.99 -6.97
N ARG A 12 1.41 8.26 -7.73
CA ARG A 12 1.99 8.77 -8.99
C ARG A 12 0.91 9.15 -9.99
N HIS A 13 -0.13 8.33 -10.06
CA HIS A 13 -1.25 8.57 -10.95
C HIS A 13 -2.10 9.77 -10.53
N LEU A 14 -2.58 9.80 -9.31
CA LEU A 14 -3.48 10.84 -8.83
C LEU A 14 -2.80 12.21 -8.71
N ARG A 15 -1.48 12.26 -8.49
CA ARG A 15 -0.73 13.51 -8.27
C ARG A 15 -0.95 14.55 -9.37
N PRO A 16 -0.71 14.26 -10.66
CA PRO A 16 -0.94 15.23 -11.74
C PRO A 16 -2.42 15.58 -11.92
N LEU A 17 -3.31 14.63 -11.68
CA LEU A 17 -4.75 14.81 -11.87
C LEU A 17 -5.38 15.71 -10.80
N LEU A 18 -4.88 15.69 -9.57
CA LEU A 18 -5.42 16.48 -8.46
C LEU A 18 -4.75 17.84 -8.32
N ARG A 19 -3.47 17.96 -8.70
CA ARG A 19 -2.69 19.18 -8.50
C ARG A 19 -3.39 20.40 -9.12
N GLY A 20 -3.58 21.43 -8.30
CA GLY A 20 -4.21 22.69 -8.70
C GLY A 20 -5.75 22.69 -8.61
N LYS A 21 -6.40 21.53 -8.42
CA LYS A 21 -7.86 21.45 -8.26
C LYS A 21 -8.30 21.93 -6.89
N THR A 22 -9.40 22.67 -6.87
CA THR A 22 -10.02 23.19 -5.62
C THR A 22 -11.25 22.35 -5.26
N ILE A 23 -11.37 22.00 -4.00
CA ILE A 23 -12.52 21.29 -3.45
C ILE A 23 -13.67 22.29 -3.25
N ARG A 24 -14.75 22.14 -4.02
CA ARG A 24 -15.94 22.99 -3.95
C ARG A 24 -16.93 22.56 -2.88
N ALA A 25 -17.08 21.24 -2.75
CA ALA A 25 -17.93 20.62 -1.74
C ALA A 25 -17.40 19.24 -1.35
N VAL A 26 -17.80 18.77 -0.15
CA VAL A 26 -17.48 17.44 0.35
C VAL A 26 -18.76 16.74 0.78
N ASN A 27 -19.07 15.63 0.12
CA ASN A 27 -20.18 14.74 0.49
C ASN A 27 -19.62 13.49 1.16
N VAL A 28 -19.93 13.30 2.44
CA VAL A 28 -19.50 12.13 3.23
C VAL A 28 -20.70 11.22 3.42
N ARG A 29 -20.65 10.03 2.84
CA ARG A 29 -21.67 8.99 2.97
C ARG A 29 -21.37 8.01 4.10
N ARG A 30 -20.10 7.93 4.55
CA ARG A 30 -19.65 7.01 5.60
C ARG A 30 -18.65 7.70 6.55
N GLU A 31 -19.17 8.31 7.61
CA GLU A 31 -18.36 9.06 8.58
C GLU A 31 -17.31 8.21 9.30
N LYS A 32 -17.54 6.90 9.43
CA LYS A 32 -16.57 5.98 10.04
C LYS A 32 -15.17 6.07 9.42
N VAL A 33 -15.08 6.36 8.12
CA VAL A 33 -13.78 6.45 7.44
C VAL A 33 -12.98 7.71 7.83
N LEU A 34 -13.62 8.72 8.41
CA LEU A 34 -12.98 9.98 8.81
C LEU A 34 -12.26 9.90 10.16
N ARG A 35 -12.57 8.90 10.98
CA ARG A 35 -12.08 8.82 12.37
C ARG A 35 -10.55 8.93 12.44
N PRO A 36 -10.05 9.70 13.43
CA PRO A 36 -10.78 10.35 14.52
C PRO A 36 -11.34 11.74 14.17
N THR A 37 -11.14 12.27 12.96
CA THR A 37 -11.63 13.60 12.53
C THR A 37 -13.17 13.62 12.50
N SER A 38 -13.78 14.64 13.10
CA SER A 38 -15.22 14.86 13.01
C SER A 38 -15.65 15.32 11.62
N LEU A 39 -16.91 15.04 11.23
CA LEU A 39 -17.45 15.47 9.93
C LEU A 39 -17.40 17.00 9.77
N GLN A 40 -17.72 17.75 10.84
CA GLN A 40 -17.70 19.21 10.81
C GLN A 40 -16.27 19.75 10.58
N THR A 41 -15.28 19.23 11.32
CA THR A 41 -13.87 19.60 11.15
C THR A 41 -13.36 19.26 9.76
N PHE A 42 -13.72 18.07 9.27
CA PHE A 42 -13.34 17.59 7.95
C PHE A 42 -13.85 18.51 6.85
N ARG A 43 -15.15 18.84 6.84
CA ARG A 43 -15.74 19.74 5.85
C ARG A 43 -15.16 21.14 5.92
N ARG A 44 -15.04 21.70 7.13
CA ARG A 44 -14.50 23.06 7.35
C ARG A 44 -13.05 23.20 6.86
N ALA A 45 -12.24 22.15 7.01
CA ALA A 45 -10.86 22.18 6.55
C ALA A 45 -10.75 22.06 5.01
N LEU A 46 -11.60 21.25 4.39
CA LEU A 46 -11.43 20.83 3.00
C LEU A 46 -12.19 21.67 1.98
N VAL A 47 -13.36 22.21 2.36
CA VAL A 47 -14.13 23.05 1.41
C VAL A 47 -13.38 24.35 1.14
N GLY A 48 -13.13 24.64 -0.13
CA GLY A 48 -12.35 25.76 -0.61
C GLY A 48 -10.83 25.54 -0.63
N ALA A 49 -10.33 24.42 -0.10
CA ALA A 49 -8.92 24.08 -0.16
C ALA A 49 -8.50 23.59 -1.54
N LYS A 50 -7.25 23.88 -1.93
CA LYS A 50 -6.64 23.50 -3.21
C LYS A 50 -5.62 22.39 -2.99
N PHE A 51 -5.65 21.35 -3.82
CA PHE A 51 -4.60 20.31 -3.85
C PHE A 51 -3.29 20.92 -4.39
N THR A 52 -2.24 20.88 -3.61
CA THR A 52 -0.90 21.35 -3.99
C THR A 52 0.03 20.21 -4.33
N GLY A 53 -0.20 19.01 -3.79
CA GLY A 53 0.61 17.84 -4.04
C GLY A 53 -0.01 16.56 -3.48
N LEU A 54 0.67 15.45 -3.74
CA LEU A 54 0.36 14.13 -3.21
C LEU A 54 1.66 13.35 -3.06
N SER A 55 1.90 12.81 -1.89
CA SER A 55 3.01 11.92 -1.58
C SER A 55 2.52 10.63 -0.91
N ARG A 56 3.42 9.68 -0.76
CA ARG A 56 3.15 8.42 -0.05
C ARG A 56 4.07 8.31 1.18
N ARG A 57 3.55 7.69 2.23
CA ARG A 57 4.33 7.24 3.38
C ARG A 57 3.85 5.85 3.80
N GLY A 58 4.69 4.82 3.67
CA GLY A 58 4.29 3.42 3.89
C GLY A 58 3.12 3.02 2.98
N LYS A 59 1.98 2.71 3.58
CA LYS A 59 0.72 2.37 2.87
C LYS A 59 -0.29 3.52 2.90
N TYR A 60 0.17 4.74 3.18
CA TYR A 60 -0.66 5.92 3.30
C TYR A 60 -0.40 6.90 2.16
N LEU A 61 -1.47 7.55 1.71
CA LEU A 61 -1.47 8.69 0.81
C LEU A 61 -1.50 9.97 1.65
N LEU A 62 -0.65 10.93 1.33
CA LEU A 62 -0.60 12.23 1.97
C LEU A 62 -0.94 13.29 0.91
N PHE A 63 -2.19 13.75 0.92
CA PHE A 63 -2.64 14.84 0.06
C PHE A 63 -2.25 16.15 0.70
N GLN A 64 -1.36 16.91 0.06
CA GLN A 64 -1.01 18.26 0.47
C GLN A 64 -2.08 19.23 -0.05
N LEU A 65 -2.62 20.04 0.84
CA LEU A 65 -3.66 21.00 0.57
C LEU A 65 -3.30 22.39 1.10
N GLN A 66 -3.82 23.41 0.45
CA GLN A 66 -3.67 24.80 0.86
C GLN A 66 -5.05 25.45 0.99
N LYS A 67 -5.32 26.08 2.12
CA LYS A 67 -6.52 26.90 2.32
C LYS A 67 -6.44 28.22 1.54
N LYS A 68 -7.58 28.88 1.39
CA LYS A 68 -7.63 30.25 0.83
C LYS A 68 -6.81 31.26 1.65
N SER A 69 -6.66 31.03 2.95
CA SER A 69 -5.79 31.83 3.83
C SER A 69 -4.30 31.69 3.54
N GLY A 70 -3.89 30.71 2.73
CA GLY A 70 -2.48 30.37 2.48
C GLY A 70 -1.95 29.22 3.36
N ASP A 71 -2.66 28.84 4.40
CA ASP A 71 -2.24 27.76 5.34
C ASP A 71 -2.16 26.40 4.62
N ASN A 72 -1.05 25.72 4.80
CA ASN A 72 -0.86 24.35 4.29
C ASN A 72 -1.23 23.30 5.35
N PHE A 73 -1.84 22.22 4.92
CA PHE A 73 -2.16 21.07 5.75
C PHE A 73 -2.19 19.79 4.93
N SER A 74 -2.27 18.66 5.60
CA SER A 74 -2.33 17.34 4.93
C SER A 74 -3.61 16.60 5.27
N LEU A 75 -4.13 15.86 4.26
CA LEU A 75 -5.18 14.88 4.41
C LEU A 75 -4.54 13.50 4.25
N LEU A 76 -4.72 12.63 5.24
CA LEU A 76 -4.23 11.26 5.24
C LEU A 76 -5.26 10.33 4.62
N GLY A 77 -4.85 9.55 3.62
CA GLY A 77 -5.62 8.47 3.03
C GLY A 77 -5.00 7.11 3.31
N HIS A 78 -5.80 6.12 3.70
CA HIS A 78 -5.42 4.71 3.80
C HIS A 78 -6.50 3.85 3.16
N LEU A 79 -6.10 3.01 2.20
CA LEU A 79 -7.06 2.25 1.39
C LEU A 79 -7.71 1.07 2.15
N GLY A 80 -7.17 0.69 3.31
CA GLY A 80 -7.66 -0.50 4.01
C GLY A 80 -7.42 -1.76 3.19
N MET A 81 -8.46 -2.55 2.98
CA MET A 81 -8.39 -3.79 2.19
C MET A 81 -9.00 -3.66 0.80
N THR A 82 -10.00 -2.82 0.64
CA THR A 82 -10.84 -2.72 -0.56
C THR A 82 -11.07 -1.27 -1.00
N GLY A 83 -10.38 -0.33 -0.35
CA GLY A 83 -10.50 1.08 -0.71
C GLY A 83 -9.83 1.40 -2.03
N THR A 84 -10.47 2.26 -2.80
CA THR A 84 -9.99 2.80 -4.07
C THR A 84 -10.21 4.30 -4.12
N MET A 85 -9.40 5.03 -4.90
CA MET A 85 -9.53 6.47 -5.08
C MET A 85 -9.35 6.83 -6.55
N PHE A 86 -10.28 7.57 -7.12
CA PHE A 86 -10.29 7.89 -8.55
C PHE A 86 -11.10 9.16 -8.86
N LEU A 87 -10.92 9.69 -10.07
CA LEU A 87 -11.73 10.78 -10.61
C LEU A 87 -12.81 10.23 -11.55
N THR A 88 -13.96 10.87 -11.56
CA THR A 88 -15.07 10.61 -12.49
C THR A 88 -15.69 11.91 -12.94
N LYS A 89 -16.31 11.94 -14.11
CA LYS A 89 -17.05 13.12 -14.58
C LYS A 89 -18.26 13.36 -13.66
N LYS A 90 -18.63 14.62 -13.46
CA LYS A 90 -19.70 15.00 -12.52
C LYS A 90 -21.06 14.38 -12.83
N ASN A 91 -21.34 14.12 -14.09
CA ASN A 91 -22.59 13.53 -14.58
C ASN A 91 -22.58 11.99 -14.62
N GLU A 92 -21.48 11.36 -14.28
CA GLU A 92 -21.43 9.89 -14.18
C GLU A 92 -22.08 9.38 -12.89
N PRO A 93 -22.70 8.18 -12.92
CA PRO A 93 -23.33 7.60 -11.75
C PRO A 93 -22.29 7.35 -10.65
N LEU A 94 -22.63 7.73 -9.43
CA LEU A 94 -21.75 7.54 -8.28
C LEU A 94 -21.72 6.06 -7.88
N PRO A 95 -20.54 5.49 -7.54
CA PRO A 95 -20.43 4.11 -7.14
C PRO A 95 -21.20 3.83 -5.84
N LYS A 96 -21.73 2.62 -5.75
CA LYS A 96 -22.55 2.15 -4.62
C LYS A 96 -21.85 2.33 -3.26
N HIS A 97 -20.54 2.09 -3.22
CA HIS A 97 -19.74 2.11 -2.01
C HIS A 97 -18.88 3.37 -1.86
N ALA A 98 -19.23 4.45 -2.58
CA ALA A 98 -18.59 5.75 -2.37
C ALA A 98 -18.74 6.17 -0.90
N ALA A 99 -17.61 6.31 -0.21
CA ALA A 99 -17.56 6.71 1.19
C ALA A 99 -17.45 8.24 1.33
N VAL A 100 -16.59 8.86 0.49
CA VAL A 100 -16.40 10.31 0.44
C VAL A 100 -16.28 10.74 -1.01
N ILE A 101 -16.95 11.85 -1.36
CA ILE A 101 -16.98 12.44 -2.69
C ILE A 101 -16.56 13.90 -2.56
N PHE A 102 -15.50 14.30 -3.26
CA PHE A 102 -15.05 15.68 -3.38
C PHE A 102 -15.51 16.25 -4.72
N ASP A 103 -16.36 17.25 -4.70
CA ASP A 103 -16.71 18.02 -5.90
C ASP A 103 -15.55 18.94 -6.27
N LEU A 104 -14.95 18.71 -7.44
CA LEU A 104 -13.86 19.53 -8.00
C LEU A 104 -14.34 20.44 -9.15
N GLY A 105 -15.66 20.55 -9.35
CA GLY A 105 -16.30 21.34 -10.38
C GLY A 105 -16.75 20.50 -11.57
N ARG A 106 -15.88 20.20 -12.50
CA ARG A 106 -16.20 19.36 -13.68
C ARG A 106 -16.14 17.86 -13.40
N GLU A 107 -15.44 17.49 -12.34
CA GLU A 107 -15.17 16.11 -11.92
C GLU A 107 -15.42 15.94 -10.43
N ASN A 108 -15.63 14.70 -10.04
CA ASN A 108 -15.61 14.26 -8.66
C ASN A 108 -14.33 13.46 -8.40
N PHE A 109 -13.67 13.70 -7.27
CA PHE A 109 -12.69 12.79 -6.71
C PHE A 109 -13.39 11.93 -5.67
N ILE A 110 -13.32 10.62 -5.84
CA ILE A 110 -14.10 9.66 -5.05
C ILE A 110 -13.15 8.78 -4.25
N TYR A 111 -13.46 8.61 -2.97
CA TYR A 111 -12.97 7.51 -2.16
C TYR A 111 -14.11 6.49 -1.99
N GLU A 112 -13.91 5.32 -2.56
CA GLU A 112 -14.80 4.17 -2.46
C GLU A 112 -14.15 3.08 -1.60
N ASP A 113 -14.94 2.42 -0.70
CA ASP A 113 -14.46 1.28 0.09
C ASP A 113 -15.63 0.36 0.45
N THR A 114 -15.67 -0.83 -0.11
CA THR A 114 -16.77 -1.80 0.11
C THR A 114 -16.83 -2.29 1.55
N ARG A 115 -15.72 -2.32 2.27
CA ARG A 115 -15.61 -2.83 3.65
C ARG A 115 -15.48 -1.74 4.70
N TYR A 116 -15.23 -0.49 4.28
CA TYR A 116 -15.03 0.68 5.14
C TYR A 116 -13.95 0.49 6.22
N PHE A 117 -12.85 -0.22 5.87
CA PHE A 117 -11.69 -0.41 6.74
C PHE A 117 -10.60 0.61 6.50
N GLY A 118 -10.68 1.35 5.41
CA GLY A 118 -9.77 2.43 5.13
C GLY A 118 -10.04 3.68 5.95
N ARG A 119 -9.25 4.72 5.72
CA ARG A 119 -9.32 6.00 6.44
C ARG A 119 -9.06 7.15 5.48
N LEU A 120 -9.73 8.25 5.77
CA LEU A 120 -9.52 9.53 5.13
C LEU A 120 -9.68 10.62 6.21
N THR A 121 -8.59 11.07 6.80
CA THR A 121 -8.59 11.84 8.04
C THR A 121 -7.55 12.96 8.04
N LEU A 122 -7.75 13.99 8.87
CA LEU A 122 -6.76 15.04 9.11
C LEU A 122 -5.77 14.68 10.23
N ASP A 123 -5.97 13.55 10.90
CA ASP A 123 -5.04 13.04 11.90
C ASP A 123 -3.88 12.30 11.25
N LEU A 124 -2.65 12.74 11.53
CA LEU A 124 -1.42 12.21 10.96
C LEU A 124 -0.66 11.27 11.92
N ALA A 125 -1.16 11.02 13.12
CA ALA A 125 -0.46 10.22 14.15
C ALA A 125 -0.05 8.81 13.67
N ALA A 126 -0.80 8.24 12.71
CA ALA A 126 -0.49 6.92 12.16
C ALA A 126 0.81 6.90 11.34
N VAL A 127 1.16 7.98 10.64
CA VAL A 127 2.38 8.05 9.82
C VAL A 127 3.62 8.46 10.61
N GLU A 128 3.44 9.12 11.74
CA GLU A 128 4.54 9.52 12.64
C GLU A 128 5.24 8.32 13.27
N LYS A 129 4.51 7.22 13.49
CA LYS A 129 4.99 6.00 14.12
C LYS A 129 5.63 5.01 13.15
N LEU A 130 5.64 5.31 11.85
CA LEU A 130 6.17 4.40 10.85
C LEU A 130 7.69 4.35 10.90
N GLY A 131 8.22 3.14 10.76
CA GLY A 131 9.65 2.88 10.56
C GLY A 131 10.17 3.46 9.23
N PRO A 132 11.44 3.24 8.89
CA PRO A 132 12.04 3.77 7.66
C PRO A 132 11.30 3.28 6.40
N GLU A 133 11.32 4.13 5.36
CA GLU A 133 10.92 3.75 4.02
C GLU A 133 11.95 2.78 3.43
N PRO A 134 11.53 1.62 2.91
CA PRO A 134 12.48 0.60 2.44
C PRO A 134 13.30 1.03 1.23
N LEU A 135 12.81 1.97 0.44
CA LEU A 135 13.50 2.46 -0.75
C LEU A 135 14.39 3.68 -0.49
N ASP A 136 14.28 4.30 0.68
CA ASP A 136 15.10 5.45 1.05
C ASP A 136 16.54 5.05 1.43
N LYS A 137 17.46 6.03 1.32
CA LYS A 137 18.86 5.88 1.71
C LYS A 137 19.05 5.65 3.22
N ILE A 138 18.10 6.09 4.04
CA ILE A 138 18.12 5.93 5.51
C ILE A 138 17.92 4.47 5.93
N PHE A 139 17.22 3.66 5.12
CA PHE A 139 17.03 2.24 5.39
C PHE A 139 18.30 1.47 5.08
N GLN A 140 19.20 1.40 6.04
CA GLN A 140 20.50 0.71 5.95
C GLN A 140 20.45 -0.69 6.58
N PRO A 141 21.24 -1.66 6.08
CA PRO A 141 21.20 -3.03 6.59
C PRO A 141 21.64 -3.13 8.06
N GLU A 142 22.51 -2.24 8.54
CA GLU A 142 22.96 -2.20 9.92
C GLU A 142 21.85 -1.78 10.88
N ILE A 143 21.07 -0.74 10.51
CA ILE A 143 19.91 -0.27 11.28
C ILE A 143 18.83 -1.35 11.31
N PHE A 144 18.58 -1.98 10.15
CA PHE A 144 17.63 -3.07 10.03
C PHE A 144 18.04 -4.27 10.89
N ALA A 145 19.33 -4.62 10.89
CA ALA A 145 19.88 -5.69 11.71
C ALA A 145 19.70 -5.42 13.21
N ALA A 146 20.04 -4.22 13.66
CA ALA A 146 19.86 -3.83 15.06
C ALA A 146 18.39 -3.95 15.52
N ALA A 147 17.44 -3.56 14.66
CA ALA A 147 16.01 -3.68 14.96
C ALA A 147 15.50 -5.12 14.97
N LEU A 148 15.97 -5.99 14.06
CA LEU A 148 15.64 -7.41 14.02
C LEU A 148 16.20 -8.18 15.21
N LYS A 149 17.44 -7.89 15.62
CA LYS A 149 18.10 -8.56 16.76
C LYS A 149 17.38 -8.38 18.09
N ARG A 150 16.56 -7.38 18.24
CA ARG A 150 15.75 -7.12 19.44
C ARG A 150 14.48 -8.00 19.54
N SER A 151 14.16 -8.80 18.50
CA SER A 151 12.90 -9.55 18.46
C SER A 151 13.11 -11.05 18.35
N ARG A 152 12.41 -11.81 19.20
CA ARG A 152 12.33 -13.27 19.14
C ARG A 152 11.18 -13.78 18.25
N GLN A 153 10.34 -12.89 17.73
CA GLN A 153 9.28 -13.25 16.80
C GLN A 153 9.83 -13.84 15.51
N ALA A 154 9.03 -14.67 14.84
CA ALA A 154 9.35 -15.13 13.50
C ALA A 154 9.59 -13.92 12.57
N VAL A 155 10.63 -13.98 11.75
CA VAL A 155 11.06 -12.83 10.91
C VAL A 155 9.94 -12.32 10.03
N LYS A 156 9.10 -13.21 9.48
CA LYS A 156 7.96 -12.75 8.68
C LYS A 156 6.97 -11.93 9.50
N VAL A 157 6.65 -12.35 10.71
CA VAL A 157 5.74 -11.60 11.60
C VAL A 157 6.33 -10.23 11.92
N ARG A 158 7.64 -10.18 12.17
CA ARG A 158 8.34 -8.93 12.43
C ARG A 158 8.37 -7.98 11.22
N LEU A 159 8.45 -8.50 10.00
CA LEU A 159 8.37 -7.70 8.77
C LEU A 159 7.00 -7.04 8.55
N LEU A 160 5.94 -7.58 9.13
CA LEU A 160 4.59 -6.99 9.03
C LEU A 160 4.40 -5.79 9.95
N ASP A 161 5.29 -5.60 10.92
CA ASP A 161 5.29 -4.46 11.83
C ASP A 161 5.78 -3.21 11.11
N GLN A 162 4.87 -2.27 10.92
CA GLN A 162 5.15 -1.04 10.18
C GLN A 162 6.14 -0.09 10.90
N THR A 163 6.46 -0.36 12.18
CA THR A 163 7.51 0.38 12.90
C THR A 163 8.91 -0.12 12.58
N LEU A 164 9.04 -1.36 12.08
CA LEU A 164 10.31 -1.91 11.63
C LEU A 164 10.70 -1.39 10.24
N VAL A 165 9.77 -1.52 9.31
CA VAL A 165 9.90 -1.08 7.91
C VAL A 165 8.52 -0.71 7.38
N ALA A 166 8.37 0.50 6.87
CA ALA A 166 7.09 0.99 6.38
C ALA A 166 6.69 0.32 5.06
N GLY A 167 5.41 0.06 4.88
CA GLY A 167 4.86 -0.34 3.59
C GLY A 167 4.93 -1.83 3.25
N VAL A 168 5.79 -2.62 3.89
CA VAL A 168 5.85 -4.07 3.67
C VAL A 168 4.62 -4.74 4.28
N GLY A 169 3.98 -5.61 3.51
CA GLY A 169 2.83 -6.40 3.96
C GLY A 169 3.00 -7.88 3.68
N ASN A 170 1.89 -8.60 3.59
CA ASN A 170 1.89 -10.06 3.52
C ASN A 170 2.45 -10.61 2.23
N ILE A 171 2.22 -9.91 1.12
CA ILE A 171 2.69 -10.27 -0.22
C ILE A 171 4.20 -10.10 -0.26
N TYR A 172 4.67 -8.87 -0.10
CA TYR A 172 6.07 -8.55 -0.30
C TYR A 172 7.00 -9.07 0.81
N ALA A 173 6.49 -9.29 2.03
CA ALA A 173 7.24 -10.02 3.06
C ALA A 173 7.50 -11.48 2.64
N SER A 174 6.51 -12.15 2.02
CA SER A 174 6.69 -13.53 1.53
C SER A 174 7.67 -13.59 0.36
N GLU A 175 7.51 -12.70 -0.63
CA GLU A 175 8.37 -12.61 -1.81
C GLU A 175 9.82 -12.28 -1.43
N ALA A 176 10.04 -11.30 -0.55
CA ALA A 176 11.36 -10.92 -0.08
C ALA A 176 12.08 -12.05 0.69
N LEU A 177 11.36 -12.74 1.56
CA LEU A 177 11.91 -13.89 2.30
C LEU A 177 12.25 -15.06 1.36
N PHE A 178 11.45 -15.28 0.33
CA PHE A 178 11.73 -16.31 -0.68
C PHE A 178 12.98 -15.95 -1.49
N ARG A 179 13.08 -14.73 -2.00
CA ARG A 179 14.24 -14.22 -2.74
C ARG A 179 15.52 -14.25 -1.91
N ALA A 180 15.42 -13.89 -0.62
CA ALA A 180 16.54 -13.95 0.33
C ALA A 180 16.90 -15.37 0.80
N ARG A 181 16.10 -16.39 0.44
CA ARG A 181 16.22 -17.78 0.92
C ARG A 181 16.18 -17.92 2.45
N VAL A 182 15.41 -17.06 3.10
CA VAL A 182 15.24 -17.04 4.56
C VAL A 182 13.90 -17.68 4.92
N SER A 183 13.95 -18.64 5.87
CA SER A 183 12.73 -19.26 6.39
C SER A 183 11.84 -18.23 7.09
N PRO A 184 10.54 -18.14 6.75
CA PRO A 184 9.61 -17.22 7.43
C PRO A 184 9.40 -17.55 8.90
N LYS A 185 9.78 -18.76 9.33
CA LYS A 185 9.65 -19.26 10.71
C LYS A 185 10.84 -18.90 11.59
N LEU A 186 12.00 -18.57 10.99
CA LEU A 186 13.21 -18.27 11.75
C LEU A 186 12.98 -17.05 12.65
N ALA A 187 13.39 -17.15 13.90
CA ALA A 187 13.31 -16.03 14.83
C ALA A 187 14.19 -14.87 14.33
N ALA A 188 13.69 -13.65 14.36
CA ALA A 188 14.36 -12.49 13.80
C ALA A 188 15.77 -12.27 14.40
N ASN A 189 15.93 -12.51 15.70
CA ASN A 189 17.22 -12.37 16.38
C ASN A 189 18.24 -13.48 16.03
N LYS A 190 17.81 -14.57 15.41
CA LYS A 190 18.67 -15.70 15.00
C LYS A 190 19.24 -15.52 13.59
N LEU A 191 18.76 -14.56 12.81
CA LEU A 191 19.30 -14.27 11.50
C LEU A 191 20.79 -13.88 11.58
N THR A 192 21.63 -14.41 10.70
CA THR A 192 23.00 -13.93 10.52
C THR A 192 22.99 -12.56 9.83
N PHE A 193 24.07 -11.79 9.94
CA PHE A 193 24.15 -10.49 9.26
C PHE A 193 24.06 -10.64 7.73
N THR A 194 24.63 -11.71 7.17
CA THR A 194 24.53 -12.04 5.74
C THR A 194 23.07 -12.27 5.32
N GLN A 195 22.31 -13.04 6.10
CA GLN A 195 20.88 -13.25 5.85
C GLN A 195 20.10 -11.94 5.92
N ILE A 196 20.42 -11.09 6.89
CA ILE A 196 19.77 -9.76 7.04
C ILE A 196 20.08 -8.86 5.84
N LYS A 197 21.35 -8.81 5.40
CA LYS A 197 21.76 -8.03 4.22
C LYS A 197 21.06 -8.51 2.94
N ASN A 198 20.96 -9.84 2.77
CA ASN A 198 20.23 -10.42 1.64
C ASN A 198 18.72 -10.11 1.71
N LEU A 199 18.13 -10.19 2.89
CA LEU A 199 16.70 -9.85 3.10
C LEU A 199 16.46 -8.36 2.88
N TRP A 200 17.33 -7.49 3.38
CA TRP A 200 17.27 -6.05 3.15
C TRP A 200 17.28 -5.72 1.65
N ARG A 201 18.23 -6.33 0.89
CA ARG A 201 18.27 -6.17 -0.57
C ARG A 201 17.01 -6.69 -1.23
N ALA A 202 16.57 -7.90 -0.88
CA ALA A 202 15.38 -8.53 -1.45
C ALA A 202 14.10 -7.70 -1.22
N ILE A 203 13.94 -7.07 -0.03
CA ILE A 203 12.82 -6.15 0.23
C ILE A 203 12.83 -4.99 -0.77
N ARG A 204 13.97 -4.36 -0.97
CA ARG A 204 14.12 -3.24 -1.90
C ARG A 204 13.82 -3.64 -3.33
N ASP A 205 14.40 -4.76 -3.76
CA ASP A 205 14.28 -5.26 -5.13
C ASP A 205 12.82 -5.62 -5.47
N VAL A 206 12.14 -6.40 -4.62
CA VAL A 206 10.76 -6.82 -4.90
C VAL A 206 9.79 -5.63 -4.90
N LEU A 207 10.01 -4.63 -4.05
CA LEU A 207 9.18 -3.43 -4.01
C LEU A 207 9.43 -2.52 -5.21
N ALA A 208 10.69 -2.31 -5.60
CA ALA A 208 11.04 -1.52 -6.77
C ALA A 208 10.50 -2.15 -8.05
N GLU A 209 10.73 -3.45 -8.27
CA GLU A 209 10.18 -4.19 -9.41
C GLU A 209 8.66 -4.10 -9.49
N ALA A 210 7.96 -4.23 -8.34
CA ALA A 210 6.50 -4.13 -8.31
C ALA A 210 6.00 -2.73 -8.67
N ILE A 211 6.72 -1.67 -8.26
CA ILE A 211 6.40 -0.29 -8.64
C ILE A 211 6.64 -0.07 -10.13
N ASP A 212 7.79 -0.54 -10.66
CA ASP A 212 8.19 -0.32 -12.05
C ASP A 212 7.27 -1.06 -13.03
N CYS A 213 6.78 -2.21 -12.64
CA CYS A 213 5.83 -2.98 -13.43
C CYS A 213 4.36 -2.60 -13.19
N GLY A 214 4.09 -1.59 -12.39
CA GLY A 214 2.78 -1.27 -11.89
C GLY A 214 2.50 -2.00 -10.59
N SER A 215 1.25 -2.29 -10.27
CA SER A 215 0.87 -2.95 -9.03
C SER A 215 0.56 -4.43 -9.24
N THR A 216 0.65 -5.24 -8.19
CA THR A 216 0.29 -6.66 -8.21
C THR A 216 -1.16 -6.92 -7.78
N VAL A 217 -1.86 -5.91 -7.27
CA VAL A 217 -3.26 -6.02 -6.84
C VAL A 217 -4.12 -5.08 -7.67
N PRO A 218 -5.11 -5.57 -8.44
CA PRO A 218 -6.03 -4.71 -9.15
C PRO A 218 -6.75 -3.78 -8.19
N LEU A 219 -6.52 -2.50 -8.32
CA LEU A 219 -7.33 -1.47 -7.66
C LEU A 219 -8.50 -1.21 -8.60
N ASN A 220 -9.57 -2.00 -8.51
CA ASN A 220 -10.73 -1.89 -9.39
C ASN A 220 -11.34 -0.49 -9.34
N PHE A 221 -11.20 0.23 -10.44
CA PHE A 221 -11.83 1.49 -10.69
C PHE A 221 -12.93 1.26 -11.70
N HIS A 222 -14.14 1.33 -11.33
CA HIS A 222 -15.31 1.01 -12.16
C HIS A 222 -15.27 -0.31 -12.93
N ALA A 223 -16.01 -1.27 -12.45
CA ALA A 223 -16.46 -2.39 -13.24
C ALA A 223 -17.12 -1.86 -14.52
N GLY A 224 -16.43 -2.00 -15.66
CA GLY A 224 -17.03 -1.75 -16.96
C GLY A 224 -16.39 -0.70 -17.87
N LYS A 225 -15.31 -0.03 -17.47
CA LYS A 225 -14.57 0.85 -18.39
C LYS A 225 -13.11 0.43 -18.52
N THR A 226 -12.66 0.35 -19.76
CA THR A 226 -11.33 0.02 -20.24
C THR A 226 -10.20 0.92 -19.75
N ASP A 227 -10.52 1.99 -19.04
CA ASP A 227 -9.57 2.92 -18.43
C ASP A 227 -8.91 2.36 -17.15
N GLY A 228 -9.24 1.15 -16.75
CA GLY A 228 -8.52 0.38 -15.74
C GLY A 228 -7.05 0.11 -16.04
N LEU A 229 -6.66 0.32 -17.26
CA LEU A 229 -5.29 0.49 -17.73
C LEU A 229 -4.41 1.32 -16.84
N PHE A 230 -5.07 2.16 -16.18
CA PHE A 230 -4.56 3.27 -15.53
C PHE A 230 -3.73 2.92 -14.33
N TYR A 231 -4.02 1.80 -13.70
CA TYR A 231 -3.37 1.40 -12.49
C TYR A 231 -2.11 0.61 -12.70
N PHE A 232 -2.01 0.00 -13.87
CA PHE A 232 -0.98 -1.00 -14.10
C PHE A 232 -0.24 -0.84 -15.43
N GLY A 233 -0.56 0.20 -16.21
CA GLY A 233 0.04 0.42 -17.52
C GLY A 233 -0.19 -0.75 -18.49
N ARG A 234 -1.32 -1.47 -18.37
CA ARG A 234 -1.60 -2.66 -19.17
C ARG A 234 -2.62 -2.41 -20.24
N ALA A 235 -2.37 -2.98 -21.43
CA ALA A 235 -3.35 -3.09 -22.49
C ALA A 235 -4.43 -4.13 -22.13
N ASP A 236 -5.64 -3.96 -22.67
CA ASP A 236 -6.70 -4.98 -22.57
C ASP A 236 -6.18 -6.34 -23.03
N GLY A 237 -6.41 -7.37 -22.20
CA GLY A 237 -5.95 -8.74 -22.48
C GLY A 237 -4.49 -9.04 -22.09
N ALA A 238 -3.75 -8.09 -21.54
CA ALA A 238 -2.43 -8.37 -20.99
C ALA A 238 -2.56 -9.28 -19.76
N PRO A 239 -1.65 -10.27 -19.58
CA PRO A 239 -1.67 -11.16 -18.41
C PRO A 239 -1.57 -10.38 -17.10
N ASP A 240 -2.22 -10.86 -16.05
CA ASP A 240 -2.15 -10.21 -14.75
C ASP A 240 -0.73 -10.30 -14.20
N PHE A 241 -0.13 -9.16 -13.89
CA PHE A 241 1.20 -9.09 -13.30
C PHE A 241 1.29 -9.87 -11.98
N TYR A 242 0.22 -9.89 -11.22
CA TYR A 242 0.10 -10.63 -9.97
C TYR A 242 0.35 -12.13 -10.18
N GLU A 243 -0.28 -12.75 -11.17
CA GLU A 243 -0.11 -14.18 -11.44
C GLU A 243 1.24 -14.53 -12.04
N GLU A 244 1.80 -13.68 -12.89
CA GLU A 244 3.04 -13.95 -13.60
C GLU A 244 4.30 -13.74 -12.78
N ARG A 245 4.30 -12.79 -11.84
CA ARG A 245 5.54 -12.35 -11.18
C ARG A 245 5.68 -12.75 -9.73
N LEU A 246 4.60 -13.06 -9.04
CA LEU A 246 4.68 -13.59 -7.69
C LEU A 246 5.22 -15.01 -7.72
N GLN A 247 6.36 -15.21 -7.05
CA GLN A 247 7.08 -16.48 -7.07
C GLN A 247 6.64 -17.42 -5.97
N ILE A 248 6.10 -16.90 -4.87
CA ILE A 248 5.76 -17.70 -3.68
C ILE A 248 4.38 -17.39 -3.12
N TYR A 249 3.96 -16.13 -3.12
CA TYR A 249 2.69 -15.72 -2.50
C TYR A 249 1.50 -16.29 -3.26
N ASP A 250 0.54 -16.87 -2.50
CA ASP A 250 -0.69 -17.51 -3.00
C ASP A 250 -0.48 -18.68 -3.97
N ARG A 251 0.69 -19.32 -3.89
CA ARG A 251 1.08 -20.45 -4.75
C ARG A 251 1.20 -21.78 -3.99
N ALA A 252 0.41 -21.98 -2.91
CA ALA A 252 0.41 -23.23 -2.16
C ALA A 252 0.13 -24.44 -3.08
N GLY A 253 0.92 -25.50 -2.96
CA GLY A 253 0.83 -26.71 -3.78
C GLY A 253 1.47 -26.58 -5.18
N LYS A 254 1.67 -25.36 -5.70
CA LYS A 254 2.34 -25.16 -7.00
C LYS A 254 3.85 -25.45 -6.87
N PRO A 255 4.53 -25.83 -7.96
CA PRO A 255 5.98 -26.05 -7.94
C PRO A 255 6.73 -24.73 -7.66
N CYS A 256 7.77 -24.84 -6.84
CA CYS A 256 8.70 -23.74 -6.58
C CYS A 256 9.51 -23.43 -7.83
N ALA A 257 9.57 -22.16 -8.24
CA ALA A 257 10.32 -21.73 -9.43
C ALA A 257 11.81 -22.07 -9.37
N ASN A 258 12.41 -22.19 -8.16
CA ASN A 258 13.84 -22.48 -8.00
C ASN A 258 14.19 -23.97 -7.92
N CYS A 259 13.29 -24.83 -7.39
CA CYS A 259 13.65 -26.23 -7.13
C CYS A 259 12.56 -27.26 -7.46
N GLY A 260 11.43 -26.83 -8.02
CA GLY A 260 10.31 -27.69 -8.41
C GLY A 260 9.48 -28.29 -7.25
N ARG A 261 9.95 -28.23 -6.01
CA ARG A 261 9.21 -28.77 -4.86
C ARG A 261 7.96 -27.95 -4.54
N PRO A 262 6.89 -28.59 -4.01
CA PRO A 262 5.65 -27.90 -3.73
C PRO A 262 5.83 -26.81 -2.65
N ILE A 263 5.26 -25.64 -2.92
CA ILE A 263 5.18 -24.51 -1.98
C ILE A 263 4.22 -24.88 -0.84
N LYS A 264 4.61 -24.61 0.38
CA LYS A 264 3.78 -24.83 1.58
C LYS A 264 3.12 -23.55 2.03
N ARG A 265 1.94 -23.70 2.62
CA ARG A 265 1.20 -22.67 3.34
C ARG A 265 1.15 -22.99 4.82
N ILE A 266 1.40 -22.00 5.65
CA ILE A 266 1.17 -22.01 7.10
C ILE A 266 0.45 -20.74 7.53
N ILE A 267 0.00 -20.68 8.77
CA ILE A 267 -0.60 -19.48 9.36
C ILE A 267 0.37 -18.92 10.41
N GLN A 268 0.70 -17.63 10.29
CA GLN A 268 1.49 -16.88 11.28
C GLN A 268 0.79 -15.56 11.57
N ALA A 269 0.54 -15.23 12.83
CA ALA A 269 -0.18 -14.03 13.27
C ALA A 269 -1.48 -13.80 12.47
N ALA A 270 -2.34 -14.83 12.38
CA ALA A 270 -3.60 -14.84 11.65
C ALA A 270 -3.50 -14.54 10.13
N ARG A 271 -2.31 -14.69 9.52
CA ARG A 271 -2.08 -14.44 8.09
C ARG A 271 -1.46 -15.66 7.42
N SER A 272 -1.89 -15.94 6.19
CA SER A 272 -1.28 -16.97 5.34
C SER A 272 0.17 -16.61 5.05
N THR A 273 1.05 -17.58 5.20
CA THR A 273 2.48 -17.50 4.88
C THR A 273 2.82 -18.60 3.90
N PHE A 274 3.35 -18.24 2.77
CA PHE A 274 3.74 -19.16 1.71
C PHE A 274 5.27 -19.23 1.65
N TYR A 275 5.83 -20.44 1.55
CA TYR A 275 7.27 -20.64 1.51
C TYR A 275 7.65 -21.98 0.87
N CYS A 276 8.86 -22.04 0.31
CA CYS A 276 9.46 -23.29 -0.15
C CYS A 276 10.30 -23.89 0.98
N PRO A 277 9.95 -25.07 1.52
CA PRO A 277 10.69 -25.67 2.66
C PRO A 277 12.11 -26.11 2.30
N HIS A 278 12.41 -26.25 1.01
CA HIS A 278 13.75 -26.62 0.54
C HIS A 278 14.65 -25.40 0.31
N CYS A 279 14.13 -24.35 -0.33
CA CYS A 279 14.93 -23.16 -0.63
C CYS A 279 15.08 -22.23 0.58
N GLN A 280 14.11 -22.23 1.50
CA GLN A 280 14.06 -21.34 2.67
C GLN A 280 14.29 -22.17 3.94
N LYS A 281 15.53 -22.60 4.16
CA LYS A 281 15.92 -23.34 5.36
C LYS A 281 15.97 -22.44 6.59
N ALA A 282 15.70 -23.04 7.77
CA ALA A 282 15.83 -22.37 9.06
C ALA A 282 17.30 -22.20 9.45
#